data_256dcf41f8712c44c8e86113c0ff8354
#
_entry.id   256dcf41f8712c44c8e86113c0ff8354
#
_cell.length_a   1.000
_cell.length_b   1.000
_cell.length_c   1.000
_cell.angle_alpha   90.00
_cell.angle_beta   90.00
_cell.angle_gamma   90.00
#
_symmetry.space_group_name_H-M   'P 1'
#
loop_
_entity.id
_entity.type
_entity.pdbx_description
1 polymer ?
#
loop_
_entity_poly.entity_id
_entity_poly.type
_entity_poly.pdbx_seq_one_letter_code
_entity_poly.pdbx_strand_id
1 'polypeptide(L)'
;MTSDKIRMVFFCAFLGLFSGCNDEAEDVPASSDDKELGEAIAAHQLKGDPFKDKKLPGINDPVVQLGKDLFFSKVLSGNRDTACVSCHHPVLGGGDGLSLSIGVDAEVADLLGPGRFHRSDAQHHDGGPTVPRNAPTTFNIAAWEDVLFHDGRLETLSENEIRTPDVGLGVADSQAGENLVHAQARFPVTSLEEMKGFSLGDKSNQETRDFLAQRMGGYGDAAGLLEYPDFWLEKFRTAFKEPAATSDELITEQNISFSISEYERSQRFTETPWKYYVEGDITAISEDAKKGALLFFRSVADGGANCASCHSGDFFTDEKFHNIAMPQIGRGKGDGDGSEDLGRFRETKKAKDRYAFRTPTLLNVEMTGPWGHSGAYSSLEGVIRHHLDAEAALANYDFSQLSQPGIQNLDKMYGNTRKALDDPGFDLEVVDLSDEDVGYLVEFMKSLTDPCVKDRKCLAPWIADSESDSDPNGDQLNAIGL
;
A
#
# COMPACT_ATOMS: atom_id res chain seq x y z
N MET A 1 -55.98 -46.61 43.02
CA MET A 1 -56.86 -45.62 43.66
C MET A 1 -56.44 -44.31 43.12
N THR A 2 -57.08 -43.88 42.01
CA THR A 2 -58.04 -42.77 41.89
C THR A 2 -57.36 -41.44 42.18
N SER A 3 -57.30 -40.43 41.29
CA SER A 3 -58.45 -39.85 40.59
C SER A 3 -57.93 -38.84 39.53
N ASP A 4 -58.55 -38.91 38.36
CA ASP A 4 -58.57 -37.89 37.32
C ASP A 4 -58.98 -36.50 37.80
N LYS A 5 -58.34 -35.45 37.29
CA LYS A 5 -59.02 -34.17 37.08
C LYS A 5 -58.59 -33.59 35.74
N ILE A 6 -59.51 -33.68 34.80
CA ILE A 6 -59.62 -32.92 33.55
C ILE A 6 -59.64 -31.44 33.88
N ARG A 7 -58.74 -30.66 33.22
CA ARG A 7 -58.91 -29.21 33.06
C ARG A 7 -59.02 -28.85 31.60
N MET A 8 -60.18 -28.41 31.26
CA MET A 8 -60.67 -27.86 30.03
C MET A 8 -59.93 -26.51 29.78
N VAL A 9 -59.17 -26.42 28.69
CA VAL A 9 -58.54 -25.16 28.26
C VAL A 9 -59.42 -24.59 27.16
N PHE A 10 -59.92 -23.39 27.41
CA PHE A 10 -60.64 -22.55 26.45
C PHE A 10 -59.67 -22.05 25.39
N PHE A 11 -59.93 -22.33 24.13
CA PHE A 11 -59.31 -21.72 22.96
C PHE A 11 -59.98 -20.38 22.68
N CYS A 12 -59.30 -19.25 23.05
CA CYS A 12 -59.63 -17.94 22.50
C CYS A 12 -58.86 -17.76 21.21
N ALA A 13 -59.54 -17.83 20.07
CA ALA A 13 -59.03 -17.45 18.76
C ALA A 13 -58.92 -15.91 18.73
N PHE A 14 -57.69 -15.37 18.79
CA PHE A 14 -57.41 -13.99 18.42
C PHE A 14 -56.99 -13.97 16.94
N LEU A 15 -57.89 -13.50 16.07
CA LEU A 15 -57.53 -13.07 14.74
C LEU A 15 -56.74 -11.76 14.87
N GLY A 16 -55.40 -11.87 14.88
CA GLY A 16 -54.52 -10.74 14.67
C GLY A 16 -54.31 -10.57 13.16
N LEU A 17 -54.81 -9.48 12.60
CA LEU A 17 -54.44 -8.96 11.29
C LEU A 17 -52.97 -8.53 11.38
N PHE A 18 -52.08 -9.40 10.93
CA PHE A 18 -50.70 -8.97 10.57
C PHE A 18 -50.79 -8.26 9.21
N SER A 19 -50.87 -6.93 9.23
CA SER A 19 -50.47 -6.11 8.10
C SER A 19 -48.98 -6.29 7.95
N GLY A 20 -48.55 -7.17 7.07
CA GLY A 20 -47.15 -7.22 6.63
C GLY A 20 -46.86 -5.94 5.87
N CYS A 21 -46.02 -5.06 6.43
CA CYS A 21 -45.29 -4.11 5.62
C CYS A 21 -44.34 -4.96 4.75
N ASN A 22 -44.73 -5.23 3.54
CA ASN A 22 -43.77 -5.51 2.49
C ASN A 22 -43.13 -4.14 2.21
N ASP A 23 -41.96 -3.89 2.75
CA ASP A 23 -41.02 -2.95 2.14
C ASP A 23 -40.58 -3.61 0.82
N GLU A 24 -41.39 -3.45 -0.22
CA GLU A 24 -40.91 -3.60 -1.61
C GLU A 24 -39.89 -2.47 -1.75
N ALA A 25 -38.59 -2.82 -1.83
CA ALA A 25 -37.59 -1.89 -2.28
C ALA A 25 -38.10 -1.33 -3.62
N GLU A 26 -38.40 -0.03 -3.68
CA GLU A 26 -38.79 0.61 -4.94
C GLU A 26 -37.60 0.40 -5.88
N ASP A 27 -37.83 -0.30 -7.00
CA ASP A 27 -36.86 -0.43 -8.08
C ASP A 27 -36.56 0.96 -8.63
N VAL A 28 -35.41 1.51 -8.24
CA VAL A 28 -34.92 2.80 -8.75
C VAL A 28 -34.60 2.61 -10.22
N PRO A 29 -35.29 3.31 -11.16
CA PRO A 29 -35.01 3.14 -12.55
C PRO A 29 -33.64 3.66 -12.92
N ALA A 30 -32.84 2.87 -13.66
CA ALA A 30 -31.52 3.26 -14.14
C ALA A 30 -31.57 4.57 -14.94
N SER A 31 -30.74 5.54 -14.60
CA SER A 31 -30.57 6.82 -15.27
C SER A 31 -29.88 6.69 -16.64
N SER A 32 -29.71 7.78 -17.38
CA SER A 32 -28.86 7.80 -18.57
C SER A 32 -27.42 7.45 -18.27
N ASP A 33 -26.91 7.98 -17.13
CA ASP A 33 -25.54 7.79 -16.68
C ASP A 33 -25.29 6.34 -16.28
N ASP A 34 -26.26 5.68 -15.61
CA ASP A 34 -26.18 4.25 -15.30
C ASP A 34 -26.08 3.37 -16.55
N LYS A 35 -26.80 3.74 -17.62
CA LYS A 35 -26.75 2.99 -18.90
C LYS A 35 -25.39 3.13 -19.57
N GLU A 36 -24.86 4.36 -19.63
CA GLU A 36 -23.55 4.62 -20.22
C GLU A 36 -22.43 3.98 -19.39
N LEU A 37 -22.50 4.06 -18.04
CA LEU A 37 -21.56 3.35 -17.17
C LEU A 37 -21.65 1.83 -17.34
N GLY A 38 -22.84 1.27 -17.52
CA GLY A 38 -23.01 -0.13 -17.85
C GLY A 38 -22.30 -0.53 -19.14
N GLU A 39 -22.31 0.33 -20.17
CA GLU A 39 -21.55 0.13 -21.41
C GLU A 39 -20.03 0.21 -21.17
N ALA A 40 -19.56 1.18 -20.36
CA ALA A 40 -18.16 1.31 -19.99
C ALA A 40 -17.66 0.10 -19.17
N ILE A 41 -18.43 -0.34 -18.16
CA ILE A 41 -18.14 -1.54 -17.35
C ILE A 41 -17.99 -2.77 -18.26
N ALA A 42 -18.89 -2.95 -19.21
CA ALA A 42 -18.84 -4.06 -20.16
C ALA A 42 -17.63 -3.95 -21.11
N ALA A 43 -17.35 -2.76 -21.64
CA ALA A 43 -16.22 -2.51 -22.55
C ALA A 43 -14.87 -2.77 -21.87
N HIS A 44 -14.71 -2.38 -20.60
CA HIS A 44 -13.52 -2.59 -19.80
C HIS A 44 -13.50 -3.94 -19.07
N GLN A 45 -14.54 -4.78 -19.25
CA GLN A 45 -14.68 -6.13 -18.66
C GLN A 45 -14.56 -6.15 -17.13
N LEU A 46 -15.05 -5.10 -16.46
CA LEU A 46 -14.97 -4.97 -15.02
C LEU A 46 -15.87 -5.98 -14.29
N LYS A 47 -15.39 -6.54 -13.20
CA LYS A 47 -16.08 -7.52 -12.34
C LYS A 47 -16.26 -7.01 -10.90
N GLY A 48 -15.66 -5.87 -10.57
CA GLY A 48 -15.73 -5.19 -9.29
C GLY A 48 -14.69 -5.63 -8.25
N ASP A 49 -14.19 -6.88 -8.32
CA ASP A 49 -13.25 -7.41 -7.34
C ASP A 49 -12.00 -7.98 -8.02
N PRO A 50 -10.80 -7.39 -7.83
CA PRO A 50 -9.55 -7.89 -8.41
C PRO A 50 -9.12 -9.25 -7.83
N PHE A 51 -9.70 -9.66 -6.70
CA PHE A 51 -9.42 -10.94 -6.06
C PHE A 51 -10.46 -12.02 -6.35
N LYS A 52 -11.40 -11.76 -7.27
CA LYS A 52 -12.38 -12.76 -7.64
C LYS A 52 -11.69 -14.04 -8.08
N ASP A 53 -12.05 -15.14 -7.43
CA ASP A 53 -11.46 -16.47 -7.65
C ASP A 53 -10.01 -16.66 -7.14
N LYS A 54 -9.37 -15.64 -6.49
CA LYS A 54 -8.05 -15.77 -5.86
C LYS A 54 -8.20 -16.22 -4.39
N LYS A 55 -7.42 -17.22 -3.98
CA LYS A 55 -7.34 -17.63 -2.58
C LYS A 55 -6.23 -16.84 -1.89
N LEU A 56 -6.60 -16.04 -0.90
CA LEU A 56 -5.68 -15.26 -0.08
C LEU A 56 -5.62 -15.81 1.35
N PRO A 57 -4.52 -15.57 2.09
CA PRO A 57 -4.41 -15.92 3.49
C PRO A 57 -5.40 -15.11 4.33
N GLY A 58 -5.94 -15.73 5.37
CA GLY A 58 -6.82 -15.06 6.33
C GLY A 58 -6.03 -14.41 7.45
N ILE A 59 -6.48 -13.25 7.94
CA ILE A 59 -5.78 -12.56 9.04
C ILE A 59 -5.59 -13.43 10.29
N ASN A 60 -6.44 -14.42 10.53
CA ASN A 60 -6.33 -15.33 11.67
C ASN A 60 -5.44 -16.55 11.43
N ASP A 61 -4.86 -16.70 10.26
CA ASP A 61 -3.94 -17.80 9.97
C ASP A 61 -2.66 -17.66 10.81
N PRO A 62 -2.14 -18.73 11.42
CA PRO A 62 -1.00 -18.62 12.34
C PRO A 62 0.26 -17.97 11.73
N VAL A 63 0.54 -18.23 10.46
CA VAL A 63 1.67 -17.62 9.74
C VAL A 63 1.42 -16.10 9.52
N VAL A 64 0.18 -15.72 9.25
CA VAL A 64 -0.21 -14.30 9.10
C VAL A 64 -0.08 -13.55 10.42
N GLN A 65 -0.46 -14.16 11.54
CA GLN A 65 -0.27 -13.57 12.87
C GLN A 65 1.22 -13.41 13.20
N LEU A 66 2.06 -14.41 12.89
CA LEU A 66 3.52 -14.25 13.00
C LEU A 66 4.02 -13.09 12.14
N GLY A 67 3.54 -13.00 10.89
CA GLY A 67 3.87 -11.90 9.97
C GLY A 67 3.48 -10.54 10.52
N LYS A 68 2.30 -10.42 11.16
CA LYS A 68 1.86 -9.22 11.88
C LYS A 68 2.85 -8.84 12.99
N ASP A 69 3.21 -9.80 13.84
CA ASP A 69 4.15 -9.56 14.92
C ASP A 69 5.52 -9.07 14.41
N LEU A 70 6.02 -9.70 13.33
CA LEU A 70 7.27 -9.30 12.67
C LEU A 70 7.18 -7.90 12.04
N PHE A 71 6.05 -7.60 11.40
CA PHE A 71 5.81 -6.31 10.75
C PHE A 71 5.79 -5.13 11.74
N PHE A 72 5.34 -5.40 12.97
CA PHE A 72 5.31 -4.41 14.06
C PHE A 72 6.56 -4.46 14.95
N SER A 73 7.54 -5.32 14.67
CA SER A 73 8.73 -5.46 15.51
C SER A 73 9.94 -4.74 14.93
N LYS A 74 10.64 -3.98 15.76
CA LYS A 74 11.93 -3.32 15.47
C LYS A 74 13.10 -4.30 15.40
N VAL A 75 12.89 -5.57 15.74
CA VAL A 75 13.94 -6.59 15.76
C VAL A 75 14.63 -6.79 14.40
N LEU A 76 13.93 -6.48 13.31
CA LEU A 76 14.42 -6.61 11.93
C LEU A 76 15.16 -5.35 11.42
N SER A 77 15.29 -4.29 12.20
CA SER A 77 16.13 -3.15 11.80
C SER A 77 17.53 -3.22 12.43
N GLY A 78 18.53 -2.69 11.75
CA GLY A 78 19.93 -2.76 12.19
C GLY A 78 20.12 -2.20 13.58
N ASN A 79 19.55 -1.04 13.86
CA ASN A 79 19.65 -0.33 15.15
C ASN A 79 18.49 -0.67 16.11
N ARG A 80 17.52 -1.50 15.73
CA ARG A 80 16.29 -1.79 16.49
C ARG A 80 15.48 -0.52 16.80
N ASP A 81 15.35 0.37 15.83
CA ASP A 81 14.72 1.69 15.95
C ASP A 81 13.59 1.94 14.94
N THR A 82 13.37 1.00 14.02
CA THR A 82 12.30 1.08 13.02
C THR A 82 11.73 -0.32 12.73
N ALA A 83 10.50 -0.38 12.27
CA ALA A 83 9.79 -1.58 11.85
C ALA A 83 9.08 -1.32 10.51
N CYS A 84 8.56 -2.34 9.84
CA CYS A 84 7.80 -2.15 8.59
C CYS A 84 6.64 -1.17 8.79
N VAL A 85 5.95 -1.29 9.92
CA VAL A 85 4.84 -0.41 10.31
C VAL A 85 5.25 1.05 10.51
N SER A 86 6.53 1.37 10.66
CA SER A 86 7.00 2.77 10.73
C SER A 86 6.65 3.57 9.47
N CYS A 87 6.60 2.88 8.31
CA CYS A 87 6.27 3.47 7.02
C CYS A 87 4.95 2.93 6.43
N HIS A 88 4.39 1.84 6.98
CA HIS A 88 3.23 1.14 6.42
C HIS A 88 2.17 0.81 7.48
N HIS A 89 1.62 1.86 8.15
CA HIS A 89 0.63 1.62 9.20
C HIS A 89 -0.80 1.53 8.63
N PRO A 90 -1.60 0.49 9.01
CA PRO A 90 -2.97 0.32 8.49
C PRO A 90 -3.87 1.55 8.68
N VAL A 91 -3.79 2.26 9.83
CA VAL A 91 -4.58 3.48 10.09
C VAL A 91 -4.21 4.64 9.15
N LEU A 92 -3.02 4.62 8.58
CA LEU A 92 -2.53 5.61 7.61
C LEU A 92 -2.64 5.12 6.15
N GLY A 93 -3.61 4.26 5.87
CA GLY A 93 -3.82 3.74 4.52
C GLY A 93 -2.76 2.73 4.05
N GLY A 94 -2.01 2.09 4.96
CA GLY A 94 -0.88 1.22 4.63
C GLY A 94 0.37 1.97 4.15
N GLY A 95 0.40 3.29 4.37
CA GLY A 95 1.54 4.20 4.23
C GLY A 95 1.90 4.85 5.56
N ASP A 96 2.51 6.03 5.55
CA ASP A 96 2.89 6.78 6.75
C ASP A 96 2.38 8.24 6.78
N GLY A 97 1.71 8.69 5.72
CA GLY A 97 1.19 10.07 5.61
C GLY A 97 2.28 11.13 5.43
N LEU A 98 3.54 10.73 5.19
CA LEU A 98 4.66 11.62 4.90
C LEU A 98 4.96 11.63 3.40
N SER A 99 5.43 12.76 2.88
CA SER A 99 5.93 12.79 1.49
C SER A 99 7.09 11.83 1.31
N LEU A 100 8.06 11.88 2.20
CA LEU A 100 9.23 10.99 2.22
C LEU A 100 9.35 10.38 3.61
N SER A 101 9.34 9.07 3.68
CA SER A 101 9.35 8.33 4.94
C SER A 101 10.63 8.56 5.75
N ILE A 102 10.50 8.51 7.06
CA ILE A 102 11.62 8.48 8.01
C ILE A 102 11.74 7.05 8.54
N GLY A 103 12.77 6.34 8.10
CA GLY A 103 13.08 4.99 8.56
C GLY A 103 13.92 4.98 9.82
N VAL A 104 15.21 4.60 9.68
CA VAL A 104 16.18 4.55 10.78
C VAL A 104 16.49 5.93 11.34
N ASP A 105 17.04 5.98 12.55
CA ASP A 105 17.49 7.18 13.23
C ASP A 105 16.39 8.23 13.48
N ALA A 106 15.14 7.81 13.65
CA ALA A 106 14.08 8.72 14.08
C ALA A 106 14.31 9.20 15.51
N GLU A 107 13.96 10.47 15.81
CA GLU A 107 14.07 11.07 17.15
C GLU A 107 13.26 10.29 18.18
N VAL A 108 12.05 9.86 17.81
CA VAL A 108 11.20 8.99 18.61
C VAL A 108 10.80 7.80 17.72
N ALA A 109 11.35 6.63 18.00
CA ALA A 109 11.15 5.42 17.21
C ALA A 109 9.67 5.05 17.03
N ASP A 110 8.87 5.21 18.08
CA ASP A 110 7.46 4.83 18.14
C ASP A 110 6.50 5.94 17.67
N LEU A 111 6.99 7.15 17.34
CA LEU A 111 6.16 8.20 16.74
C LEU A 111 5.96 7.91 15.26
N LEU A 112 4.71 7.79 14.81
CA LEU A 112 4.36 7.52 13.43
C LEU A 112 3.62 8.69 12.78
N GLY A 113 3.67 8.75 11.46
CA GLY A 113 2.96 9.75 10.68
C GLY A 113 3.53 11.17 10.76
N PRO A 114 2.72 12.19 10.45
CA PRO A 114 3.14 13.59 10.51
C PRO A 114 3.71 13.98 11.87
N GLY A 115 4.90 14.57 11.87
CA GLY A 115 5.66 14.91 13.09
C GLY A 115 6.81 13.95 13.39
N ARG A 116 6.93 12.81 12.69
CA ARG A 116 8.12 11.97 12.73
C ARG A 116 9.27 12.67 11.99
N PHE A 117 10.45 12.73 12.61
CA PHE A 117 11.66 13.32 12.02
C PHE A 117 12.91 12.66 12.56
N HIS A 118 14.06 12.91 11.92
CA HIS A 118 15.35 12.38 12.33
C HIS A 118 15.86 13.01 13.61
N ARG A 119 16.65 12.24 14.38
CA ARG A 119 17.49 12.79 15.44
C ARG A 119 18.49 13.79 14.87
N SER A 120 18.88 14.76 15.68
CA SER A 120 19.84 15.79 15.26
C SER A 120 21.25 15.25 14.92
N ASP A 121 21.60 14.06 15.42
CA ASP A 121 22.86 13.35 15.18
C ASP A 121 22.73 12.16 14.22
N ALA A 122 21.58 12.03 13.54
CA ALA A 122 21.30 10.94 12.63
C ALA A 122 22.30 10.85 11.47
N GLN A 123 22.66 9.64 11.11
CA GLN A 123 23.44 9.36 9.89
C GLN A 123 22.48 9.21 8.72
N HIS A 124 22.58 10.10 7.74
CA HIS A 124 21.76 10.09 6.54
C HIS A 124 22.45 10.85 5.40
N HIS A 125 21.96 10.70 4.16
CA HIS A 125 22.66 11.21 3.01
C HIS A 125 22.49 12.72 2.79
N ASP A 126 21.37 13.30 3.19
CA ASP A 126 20.92 14.65 2.79
C ASP A 126 20.50 15.56 3.94
N GLY A 127 20.64 15.12 5.18
CA GLY A 127 20.27 15.92 6.35
C GLY A 127 18.77 16.04 6.62
N GLY A 128 17.93 15.28 5.91
CA GLY A 128 16.48 15.31 6.03
C GLY A 128 15.84 13.93 5.92
N PRO A 129 14.59 13.81 5.46
CA PRO A 129 13.98 12.53 5.16
C PRO A 129 14.85 11.74 4.19
N THR A 130 15.31 10.57 4.64
CA THR A 130 16.33 9.79 3.92
C THR A 130 15.77 8.79 2.94
N VAL A 131 14.54 8.31 3.15
CA VAL A 131 13.88 7.43 2.18
C VAL A 131 13.52 8.26 0.95
N PRO A 132 14.09 7.93 -0.22
CA PRO A 132 14.06 8.84 -1.37
C PRO A 132 12.72 8.88 -2.12
N ARG A 133 11.78 8.01 -1.76
CA ARG A 133 10.45 7.92 -2.37
C ARG A 133 9.39 7.74 -1.30
N ASN A 134 8.17 8.12 -1.63
CA ASN A 134 6.99 7.87 -0.81
C ASN A 134 6.78 6.37 -0.57
N ALA A 135 6.32 6.01 0.64
CA ALA A 135 5.95 4.64 0.98
C ALA A 135 4.63 4.27 0.27
N PRO A 136 4.63 3.33 -0.68
CA PRO A 136 3.41 2.89 -1.32
C PRO A 136 2.55 2.10 -0.32
N THR A 137 1.23 2.16 -0.47
CA THR A 137 0.32 1.37 0.36
C THR A 137 0.61 -0.13 0.27
N THR A 138 0.49 -0.83 1.40
CA THR A 138 0.48 -2.31 1.46
C THR A 138 -0.92 -2.89 1.23
N PHE A 139 -1.96 -2.06 1.19
CA PHE A 139 -3.32 -2.52 0.95
C PHE A 139 -3.44 -3.14 -0.44
N ASN A 140 -4.07 -4.29 -0.50
CA ASN A 140 -4.30 -5.03 -1.74
C ASN A 140 -3.01 -5.41 -2.50
N ILE A 141 -1.85 -5.45 -1.82
CA ILE A 141 -0.56 -5.75 -2.46
C ILE A 141 -0.57 -7.10 -3.19
N ALA A 142 -1.38 -8.06 -2.75
CA ALA A 142 -1.55 -9.37 -3.37
C ALA A 142 -2.20 -9.34 -4.76
N ALA A 143 -2.73 -8.17 -5.20
CA ALA A 143 -3.31 -8.02 -6.54
C ALA A 143 -2.26 -7.75 -7.62
N TRP A 144 -1.07 -7.27 -7.26
CA TRP A 144 0.03 -7.03 -8.20
C TRP A 144 0.55 -8.35 -8.80
N GLU A 145 0.68 -8.37 -10.12
CA GLU A 145 1.08 -9.56 -10.88
C GLU A 145 2.43 -9.40 -11.59
N ASP A 146 2.71 -8.20 -12.10
CA ASP A 146 3.85 -7.94 -12.96
C ASP A 146 5.04 -7.31 -12.23
N VAL A 147 4.80 -6.24 -11.42
CA VAL A 147 5.89 -5.44 -10.86
C VAL A 147 5.58 -4.88 -9.47
N LEU A 148 6.61 -4.76 -8.62
CA LEU A 148 6.55 -3.99 -7.37
C LEU A 148 7.66 -2.94 -7.31
N PHE A 149 7.57 -2.03 -6.32
CA PHE A 149 8.27 -0.76 -6.22
C PHE A 149 7.90 0.25 -7.34
N HIS A 150 8.17 1.52 -7.12
CA HIS A 150 7.85 2.60 -8.07
C HIS A 150 8.58 2.47 -9.41
N ASP A 151 9.75 1.82 -9.43
CA ASP A 151 10.61 1.63 -10.60
C ASP A 151 10.59 0.21 -11.17
N GLY A 152 9.79 -0.69 -10.58
CA GLY A 152 9.69 -2.08 -11.01
C GLY A 152 11.03 -2.84 -10.90
N ARG A 153 11.87 -2.50 -9.89
CA ARG A 153 13.09 -3.27 -9.63
C ARG A 153 12.82 -4.68 -9.11
N LEU A 154 11.55 -5.01 -8.87
CA LEU A 154 11.03 -6.34 -8.63
C LEU A 154 10.01 -6.65 -9.71
N GLU A 155 10.19 -7.74 -10.46
CA GLU A 155 9.48 -8.00 -11.70
C GLU A 155 9.25 -9.50 -11.91
N THR A 156 8.03 -9.89 -12.27
CA THR A 156 7.69 -11.23 -12.73
C THR A 156 8.23 -11.41 -14.16
N LEU A 157 9.09 -12.39 -14.38
CA LEU A 157 9.64 -12.71 -15.69
C LEU A 157 8.83 -13.81 -16.39
N SER A 158 8.31 -14.75 -15.63
CA SER A 158 7.41 -15.83 -16.04
C SER A 158 6.66 -16.38 -14.82
N GLU A 159 5.78 -17.36 -15.02
CA GLU A 159 4.91 -17.92 -13.97
C GLU A 159 5.61 -18.25 -12.64
N ASN A 160 6.89 -18.65 -12.67
CA ASN A 160 7.63 -19.03 -11.45
C ASN A 160 9.01 -18.35 -11.39
N GLU A 161 9.21 -17.28 -12.13
CA GLU A 161 10.50 -16.59 -12.21
C GLU A 161 10.33 -15.12 -11.85
N ILE A 162 10.94 -14.71 -10.78
CA ILE A 162 10.91 -13.33 -10.29
C ILE A 162 12.30 -12.75 -10.30
N ARG A 163 12.45 -11.59 -10.92
CA ARG A 163 13.66 -10.76 -10.81
C ARG A 163 13.58 -9.94 -9.52
N THR A 164 14.70 -9.85 -8.81
CA THR A 164 14.83 -8.98 -7.64
C THR A 164 16.01 -8.01 -7.79
N PRO A 165 16.16 -7.01 -6.91
CA PRO A 165 17.33 -6.13 -6.87
C PRO A 165 18.68 -6.84 -6.62
N ASP A 166 18.68 -8.08 -6.16
CA ASP A 166 19.92 -8.86 -5.92
C ASP A 166 20.53 -9.44 -7.20
N VAL A 167 19.77 -9.42 -8.30
CA VAL A 167 20.20 -9.98 -9.59
C VAL A 167 20.12 -8.95 -10.72
N GLY A 168 20.71 -9.25 -11.85
CA GLY A 168 20.68 -8.39 -13.03
C GLY A 168 19.31 -8.32 -13.71
N LEU A 169 19.12 -7.30 -14.56
CA LEU A 169 17.92 -7.15 -15.39
C LEU A 169 17.67 -8.40 -16.24
N GLY A 170 16.44 -8.93 -16.19
CA GLY A 170 16.04 -10.13 -16.94
C GLY A 170 16.60 -11.45 -16.41
N VAL A 171 17.18 -11.46 -15.21
CA VAL A 171 17.67 -12.67 -14.53
C VAL A 171 16.73 -13.03 -13.39
N ALA A 172 16.31 -14.30 -13.33
CA ALA A 172 15.51 -14.79 -12.22
C ALA A 172 16.37 -14.97 -10.96
N ASP A 173 15.84 -14.54 -9.82
CA ASP A 173 16.45 -14.76 -8.51
C ASP A 173 15.92 -16.08 -7.91
N SER A 174 16.81 -17.05 -7.73
CA SER A 174 16.46 -18.35 -7.12
C SER A 174 16.02 -18.25 -5.65
N GLN A 175 16.25 -17.10 -5.02
CA GLN A 175 15.87 -16.83 -3.62
C GLN A 175 14.65 -15.89 -3.53
N ALA A 176 13.99 -15.58 -4.63
CA ALA A 176 12.86 -14.64 -4.65
C ALA A 176 11.69 -15.07 -3.73
N GLY A 177 11.55 -16.36 -3.45
CA GLY A 177 10.43 -16.90 -2.69
C GLY A 177 9.24 -17.27 -3.59
N GLU A 178 8.04 -17.33 -3.03
CA GLU A 178 6.88 -17.96 -3.69
C GLU A 178 6.09 -17.01 -4.61
N ASN A 179 6.18 -15.70 -4.38
CA ASN A 179 5.43 -14.69 -5.13
C ASN A 179 6.08 -13.31 -5.01
N LEU A 180 5.58 -12.31 -5.74
CA LEU A 180 6.10 -10.94 -5.73
C LEU A 180 6.13 -10.31 -4.33
N VAL A 181 5.12 -10.54 -3.50
CA VAL A 181 5.05 -9.97 -2.15
C VAL A 181 6.11 -10.59 -1.25
N HIS A 182 6.32 -11.93 -1.35
CA HIS A 182 7.39 -12.61 -0.63
C HIS A 182 8.76 -12.06 -1.05
N ALA A 183 8.99 -11.92 -2.34
CA ALA A 183 10.22 -11.32 -2.85
C ALA A 183 10.41 -9.90 -2.34
N GLN A 184 9.36 -9.09 -2.29
CA GLN A 184 9.40 -7.69 -1.82
C GLN A 184 9.79 -7.60 -0.34
N ALA A 185 9.19 -8.42 0.53
CA ALA A 185 9.41 -8.41 1.98
C ALA A 185 10.88 -8.63 2.39
N ARG A 186 11.73 -9.13 1.49
CA ARG A 186 13.18 -9.34 1.69
C ARG A 186 14.03 -8.07 1.59
N PHE A 187 13.50 -6.95 1.03
CA PHE A 187 14.33 -5.80 0.67
C PHE A 187 14.35 -4.62 1.64
N PRO A 188 13.28 -4.24 2.36
CA PRO A 188 13.32 -3.12 3.29
C PRO A 188 14.44 -3.26 4.33
N VAL A 189 14.67 -4.47 4.83
CA VAL A 189 15.72 -4.80 5.80
C VAL A 189 17.15 -4.64 5.26
N THR A 190 17.31 -4.48 3.94
CA THR A 190 18.62 -4.29 3.28
C THR A 190 18.88 -2.85 2.85
N SER A 191 17.86 -1.98 2.92
CA SER A 191 18.00 -0.56 2.59
C SER A 191 18.56 0.22 3.77
N LEU A 192 19.63 0.99 3.53
CA LEU A 192 20.32 1.77 4.58
C LEU A 192 19.38 2.71 5.32
N GLU A 193 18.52 3.40 4.55
CA GLU A 193 17.63 4.44 5.07
C GLU A 193 16.33 3.86 5.64
N GLU A 194 15.89 2.71 5.14
CA GLU A 194 14.63 2.11 5.58
C GLU A 194 14.81 1.37 6.91
N MET A 195 15.57 0.26 6.92
CA MET A 195 15.67 -0.63 8.09
C MET A 195 17.09 -1.12 8.40
N LYS A 196 18.00 -1.23 7.40
CA LYS A 196 19.35 -1.74 7.59
C LYS A 196 20.14 -0.92 8.60
N GLY A 197 20.04 0.40 8.48
CA GLY A 197 20.84 1.34 9.24
C GLY A 197 22.33 1.34 8.85
N PHE A 198 23.04 2.34 9.30
CA PHE A 198 24.44 2.55 8.93
C PHE A 198 25.39 1.65 9.73
N SER A 199 24.95 1.12 10.87
CA SER A 199 25.73 0.15 11.67
C SER A 199 25.98 -1.18 10.95
N LEU A 200 25.13 -1.54 10.01
CA LEU A 200 25.27 -2.73 9.16
C LEU A 200 25.71 -2.37 7.72
N GLY A 201 26.16 -1.14 7.48
CA GLY A 201 26.43 -0.60 6.15
C GLY A 201 27.35 -1.44 5.29
N ASP A 202 28.36 -2.06 5.86
CA ASP A 202 29.36 -2.87 5.14
C ASP A 202 28.87 -4.26 4.71
N LYS A 203 27.73 -4.72 5.26
CA LYS A 203 27.17 -6.04 4.91
C LYS A 203 26.46 -5.99 3.55
N SER A 204 26.64 -7.05 2.77
CA SER A 204 25.80 -7.30 1.58
C SER A 204 24.32 -7.53 1.99
N ASN A 205 23.41 -7.54 1.03
CA ASN A 205 22.00 -7.80 1.29
C ASN A 205 21.79 -9.16 1.97
N GLN A 206 22.43 -10.22 1.48
CA GLN A 206 22.30 -11.56 2.06
C GLN A 206 22.90 -11.63 3.47
N GLU A 207 24.12 -11.09 3.68
CA GLU A 207 24.74 -11.04 5.01
C GLU A 207 23.89 -10.25 6.02
N THR A 208 23.18 -9.22 5.56
CA THR A 208 22.25 -8.45 6.41
C THR A 208 21.07 -9.32 6.83
N ARG A 209 20.41 -10.00 5.89
CA ARG A 209 19.27 -10.89 6.18
C ARG A 209 19.66 -12.03 7.11
N ASP A 210 20.79 -12.67 6.84
CA ASP A 210 21.31 -13.77 7.69
C ASP A 210 21.61 -13.29 9.09
N PHE A 211 22.26 -12.12 9.24
CA PHE A 211 22.55 -11.53 10.54
C PHE A 211 21.27 -11.22 11.34
N LEU A 212 20.23 -10.68 10.69
CA LEU A 212 18.97 -10.36 11.34
C LEU A 212 18.22 -11.62 11.80
N ALA A 213 18.21 -12.68 10.97
CA ALA A 213 17.67 -13.98 11.33
C ALA A 213 18.42 -14.62 12.52
N GLN A 214 19.75 -14.61 12.48
CA GLN A 214 20.61 -15.11 13.56
C GLN A 214 20.38 -14.34 14.86
N ARG A 215 20.24 -13.02 14.80
CA ARG A 215 19.95 -12.18 15.96
C ARG A 215 18.62 -12.54 16.60
N MET A 216 17.57 -12.65 15.77
CA MET A 216 16.23 -13.01 16.22
C MET A 216 16.19 -14.40 16.84
N GLY A 217 16.85 -15.37 16.21
CA GLY A 217 16.89 -16.76 16.67
C GLY A 217 17.91 -17.06 17.77
N GLY A 218 18.78 -16.10 18.11
CA GLY A 218 19.82 -16.27 19.14
C GLY A 218 20.89 -17.30 18.76
N TYR A 219 21.22 -17.46 17.47
CA TYR A 219 22.20 -18.42 16.98
C TYR A 219 23.29 -17.76 16.12
N GLY A 220 24.28 -18.52 15.67
CA GLY A 220 25.37 -18.05 14.81
C GLY A 220 26.18 -16.91 15.44
N ASP A 221 26.67 -15.99 14.58
CA ASP A 221 27.52 -14.88 14.97
C ASP A 221 26.76 -13.77 15.74
N ALA A 222 25.43 -13.79 15.71
CA ALA A 222 24.57 -12.84 16.41
C ALA A 222 23.97 -13.40 17.71
N ALA A 223 24.42 -14.58 18.17
CA ALA A 223 23.97 -15.17 19.42
C ALA A 223 24.25 -14.23 20.62
N GLY A 224 23.26 -14.10 21.51
CA GLY A 224 23.35 -13.25 22.71
C GLY A 224 23.09 -11.75 22.47
N LEU A 225 22.76 -11.32 21.24
CA LEU A 225 22.36 -9.94 20.95
C LEU A 225 20.90 -9.67 21.31
N LEU A 226 20.09 -10.70 21.47
CA LEU A 226 18.70 -10.64 21.95
C LEU A 226 18.61 -11.35 23.30
N GLU A 227 17.92 -10.75 24.28
CA GLU A 227 17.84 -11.30 25.63
C GLU A 227 16.91 -12.51 25.71
N TYR A 228 15.80 -12.47 24.96
CA TYR A 228 14.75 -13.50 24.95
C TYR A 228 14.50 -14.05 23.53
N PRO A 229 15.45 -14.74 22.90
CA PRO A 229 15.26 -15.29 21.54
C PRO A 229 14.21 -16.40 21.50
N ASP A 230 14.01 -17.14 22.60
CA ASP A 230 12.99 -18.19 22.71
C ASP A 230 11.55 -17.68 22.48
N PHE A 231 11.30 -16.38 22.73
CA PHE A 231 10.03 -15.74 22.42
C PHE A 231 9.68 -15.87 20.93
N TRP A 232 10.65 -15.59 20.07
CA TRP A 232 10.46 -15.74 18.63
C TRP A 232 10.38 -17.21 18.20
N LEU A 233 11.23 -18.06 18.76
CA LEU A 233 11.22 -19.49 18.42
C LEU A 233 9.85 -20.13 18.68
N GLU A 234 9.20 -19.82 19.80
CA GLU A 234 7.87 -20.35 20.10
C GLU A 234 6.78 -19.83 19.15
N LYS A 235 6.86 -18.55 18.73
CA LYS A 235 5.96 -17.99 17.70
C LYS A 235 6.15 -18.68 16.36
N PHE A 236 7.39 -18.90 15.91
CA PHE A 236 7.69 -19.61 14.67
C PHE A 236 7.24 -21.09 14.74
N ARG A 237 7.51 -21.80 15.83
CA ARG A 237 7.04 -23.17 16.04
C ARG A 237 5.53 -23.29 15.92
N THR A 238 4.82 -22.34 16.49
CA THR A 238 3.36 -22.29 16.44
C THR A 238 2.86 -22.03 15.02
N ALA A 239 3.46 -21.05 14.34
CA ALA A 239 3.06 -20.63 13.00
C ALA A 239 3.29 -21.72 11.96
N PHE A 240 4.46 -22.36 11.99
CA PHE A 240 4.84 -23.41 11.03
C PHE A 240 4.44 -24.83 11.48
N LYS A 241 3.90 -24.98 12.70
CA LYS A 241 3.49 -26.30 13.28
C LYS A 241 4.66 -27.27 13.42
N GLU A 242 5.83 -26.76 13.75
CA GLU A 242 7.08 -27.51 13.90
C GLU A 242 7.61 -27.42 15.36
N PRO A 243 6.94 -28.05 16.34
CA PRO A 243 7.22 -27.84 17.77
C PRO A 243 8.60 -28.31 18.21
N ALA A 244 9.28 -29.13 17.43
CA ALA A 244 10.60 -29.69 17.74
C ALA A 244 11.75 -29.01 16.98
N ALA A 245 11.45 -28.11 16.04
CA ALA A 245 12.47 -27.46 15.23
C ALA A 245 13.36 -26.53 16.09
N THR A 246 14.62 -26.42 15.71
CA THR A 246 15.59 -25.52 16.33
C THR A 246 15.49 -24.10 15.73
N SER A 247 16.12 -23.11 16.38
CA SER A 247 16.08 -21.74 15.90
C SER A 247 16.69 -21.58 14.51
N ASP A 248 17.81 -22.23 14.26
CA ASP A 248 18.53 -22.15 12.97
C ASP A 248 17.83 -22.87 11.83
N GLU A 249 17.01 -23.88 12.14
CA GLU A 249 16.16 -24.54 11.15
C GLU A 249 14.94 -23.69 10.77
N LEU A 250 14.38 -22.93 11.71
CA LEU A 250 13.06 -22.32 11.56
C LEU A 250 13.08 -20.80 11.41
N ILE A 251 13.95 -20.09 12.13
CA ILE A 251 14.08 -18.64 12.04
C ILE A 251 15.10 -18.29 10.94
N THR A 252 14.68 -18.43 9.71
CA THR A 252 15.47 -18.14 8.52
C THR A 252 14.96 -16.86 7.83
N GLU A 253 15.77 -16.24 6.99
CA GLU A 253 15.35 -15.05 6.24
C GLU A 253 14.14 -15.34 5.34
N GLN A 254 14.06 -16.56 4.79
CA GLN A 254 12.94 -17.01 3.96
C GLN A 254 11.65 -17.14 4.77
N ASN A 255 11.68 -17.76 5.94
CA ASN A 255 10.50 -17.90 6.78
C ASN A 255 10.04 -16.56 7.37
N ILE A 256 10.98 -15.65 7.68
CA ILE A 256 10.69 -14.29 8.13
C ILE A 256 9.96 -13.52 7.02
N SER A 257 10.55 -13.44 5.82
CA SER A 257 9.96 -12.70 4.70
C SER A 257 8.66 -13.34 4.19
N PHE A 258 8.56 -14.67 4.21
CA PHE A 258 7.31 -15.36 3.91
C PHE A 258 6.19 -14.96 4.88
N SER A 259 6.45 -14.98 6.18
CA SER A 259 5.43 -14.63 7.17
C SER A 259 4.98 -13.18 7.04
N ILE A 260 5.91 -12.24 6.83
CA ILE A 260 5.60 -10.83 6.55
C ILE A 260 4.74 -10.71 5.31
N SER A 261 5.11 -11.39 4.22
CA SER A 261 4.34 -11.34 2.97
C SER A 261 2.92 -11.87 3.13
N GLU A 262 2.70 -12.93 3.90
CA GLU A 262 1.37 -13.47 4.15
C GLU A 262 0.50 -12.48 4.96
N TYR A 263 1.10 -11.74 5.90
CA TYR A 263 0.41 -10.65 6.57
C TYR A 263 0.02 -9.53 5.59
N GLU A 264 0.94 -9.06 4.75
CA GLU A 264 0.64 -8.06 3.74
C GLU A 264 -0.43 -8.53 2.75
N ARG A 265 -0.36 -9.80 2.30
CA ARG A 265 -1.35 -10.41 1.40
C ARG A 265 -2.74 -10.59 2.03
N SER A 266 -2.82 -10.62 3.36
CA SER A 266 -4.09 -10.65 4.08
C SER A 266 -4.83 -9.30 4.11
N GLN A 267 -4.16 -8.21 3.76
CA GLN A 267 -4.70 -6.85 3.77
C GLN A 267 -5.58 -6.60 2.53
N ARG A 268 -6.66 -7.35 2.42
CA ARG A 268 -7.65 -7.23 1.35
C ARG A 268 -8.75 -6.24 1.75
N PHE A 269 -8.76 -5.07 1.10
CA PHE A 269 -9.74 -4.01 1.30
C PHE A 269 -10.33 -3.61 -0.06
N THR A 270 -11.34 -4.36 -0.50
CA THR A 270 -11.96 -4.23 -1.82
C THR A 270 -13.49 -4.10 -1.77
N GLU A 271 -14.09 -4.06 -0.58
CA GLU A 271 -15.54 -3.90 -0.41
C GLU A 271 -15.96 -2.43 -0.61
N THR A 272 -15.67 -1.91 -1.81
CA THR A 272 -15.88 -0.51 -2.15
C THR A 272 -17.30 -0.25 -2.66
N PRO A 273 -17.84 0.97 -2.53
CA PRO A 273 -19.09 1.35 -3.17
C PRO A 273 -19.09 1.10 -4.70
N TRP A 274 -17.95 1.38 -5.38
CA TRP A 274 -17.80 1.11 -6.80
C TRP A 274 -17.92 -0.39 -7.14
N LYS A 275 -17.33 -1.27 -6.33
CA LYS A 275 -17.49 -2.73 -6.50
C LYS A 275 -18.96 -3.12 -6.51
N TYR A 276 -19.73 -2.66 -5.54
CA TYR A 276 -21.16 -2.97 -5.44
C TYR A 276 -21.95 -2.41 -6.65
N TYR A 277 -21.56 -1.21 -7.13
CA TYR A 277 -22.15 -0.65 -8.34
C TYR A 277 -21.88 -1.54 -9.57
N VAL A 278 -20.65 -1.99 -9.77
CA VAL A 278 -20.28 -2.92 -10.86
C VAL A 278 -21.03 -4.26 -10.72
N GLU A 279 -21.31 -4.72 -9.52
CA GLU A 279 -22.06 -5.94 -9.22
C GLU A 279 -23.59 -5.76 -9.37
N GLY A 280 -24.08 -4.55 -9.67
CA GLY A 280 -25.45 -4.25 -10.05
C GLY A 280 -26.26 -3.41 -9.07
N ASP A 281 -25.70 -2.97 -7.96
CA ASP A 281 -26.35 -2.00 -7.07
C ASP A 281 -26.14 -0.57 -7.58
N ILE A 282 -27.05 -0.11 -8.44
CA ILE A 282 -26.98 1.23 -9.05
C ILE A 282 -27.11 2.38 -8.02
N THR A 283 -27.43 2.07 -6.77
CA THR A 283 -27.54 3.06 -5.67
C THR A 283 -26.28 3.13 -4.80
N ALA A 284 -25.29 2.26 -5.03
CA ALA A 284 -24.10 2.14 -4.22
C ALA A 284 -23.16 3.36 -4.27
N ILE A 285 -23.25 4.15 -5.35
CA ILE A 285 -22.48 5.39 -5.53
C ILE A 285 -23.39 6.58 -5.79
N SER A 286 -22.93 7.79 -5.44
CA SER A 286 -23.68 9.02 -5.67
C SER A 286 -23.77 9.40 -7.15
N GLU A 287 -24.73 10.26 -7.52
CA GLU A 287 -24.86 10.78 -8.89
C GLU A 287 -23.59 11.55 -9.33
N ASP A 288 -22.94 12.27 -8.41
CA ASP A 288 -21.69 12.97 -8.70
C ASP A 288 -20.53 11.98 -8.93
N ALA A 289 -20.49 10.87 -8.18
CA ALA A 289 -19.52 9.79 -8.43
C ALA A 289 -19.78 9.10 -9.78
N LYS A 290 -21.04 8.96 -10.22
CA LYS A 290 -21.35 8.43 -11.56
C LYS A 290 -20.85 9.34 -12.67
N LYS A 291 -21.04 10.66 -12.55
CA LYS A 291 -20.49 11.64 -13.50
C LYS A 291 -18.97 11.58 -13.54
N GLY A 292 -18.32 11.49 -12.35
CA GLY A 292 -16.87 11.33 -12.22
C GLY A 292 -16.37 10.04 -12.89
N ALA A 293 -17.09 8.93 -12.72
CA ALA A 293 -16.78 7.67 -13.40
C ALA A 293 -16.87 7.80 -14.91
N LEU A 294 -17.90 8.48 -15.44
CA LEU A 294 -18.01 8.75 -16.89
C LEU A 294 -16.82 9.56 -17.40
N LEU A 295 -16.41 10.62 -16.69
CA LEU A 295 -15.22 11.41 -17.04
C LEU A 295 -13.95 10.54 -17.04
N PHE A 296 -13.83 9.65 -16.07
CA PHE A 296 -12.69 8.73 -15.91
C PHE A 296 -12.56 7.74 -17.08
N PHE A 297 -13.67 7.17 -17.55
CA PHE A 297 -13.68 6.14 -18.61
C PHE A 297 -13.74 6.71 -20.02
N ARG A 298 -14.37 7.87 -20.24
CA ARG A 298 -14.48 8.49 -21.56
C ARG A 298 -13.12 8.96 -22.07
N SER A 299 -12.92 8.83 -23.40
CA SER A 299 -11.77 9.45 -24.08
C SER A 299 -11.82 10.97 -24.00
N VAL A 300 -10.69 11.64 -24.18
CA VAL A 300 -10.63 13.11 -24.27
C VAL A 300 -11.49 13.63 -25.44
N ALA A 301 -11.50 12.92 -26.56
CA ALA A 301 -12.33 13.26 -27.72
C ALA A 301 -13.84 13.22 -27.43
N ASP A 302 -14.26 12.41 -26.45
CA ASP A 302 -15.65 12.26 -26.01
C ASP A 302 -15.95 13.10 -24.75
N GLY A 303 -15.08 14.04 -24.41
CA GLY A 303 -15.25 14.97 -23.29
C GLY A 303 -14.94 14.34 -21.93
N GLY A 304 -14.11 13.30 -21.87
CA GLY A 304 -13.59 12.70 -20.65
C GLY A 304 -12.13 13.05 -20.37
N ALA A 305 -11.55 12.39 -19.37
CA ALA A 305 -10.16 12.55 -18.96
C ALA A 305 -9.28 11.35 -19.34
N ASN A 306 -9.84 10.29 -19.90
CA ASN A 306 -9.15 9.07 -20.34
C ASN A 306 -8.25 8.40 -19.27
N CYS A 307 -8.60 8.53 -18.00
CA CYS A 307 -7.80 7.99 -16.89
C CYS A 307 -7.68 6.45 -16.95
N ALA A 308 -8.74 5.78 -17.46
CA ALA A 308 -8.78 4.34 -17.63
C ALA A 308 -7.75 3.78 -18.64
N SER A 309 -7.07 4.63 -19.41
CA SER A 309 -6.00 4.20 -20.33
C SER A 309 -4.77 3.66 -19.58
N CYS A 310 -4.49 4.18 -18.36
CA CYS A 310 -3.43 3.72 -17.48
C CYS A 310 -4.01 3.04 -16.22
N HIS A 311 -5.06 3.62 -15.64
CA HIS A 311 -5.73 3.08 -14.45
C HIS A 311 -6.85 2.12 -14.85
N SER A 312 -6.51 0.95 -15.37
CA SER A 312 -7.43 -0.02 -15.99
C SER A 312 -7.73 -1.23 -15.10
N GLY A 313 -8.80 -1.97 -15.47
CA GLY A 313 -9.23 -3.18 -14.77
C GLY A 313 -9.80 -2.92 -13.37
N ASP A 314 -10.17 -3.99 -12.68
CA ASP A 314 -10.73 -3.91 -11.32
C ASP A 314 -9.70 -3.46 -10.26
N PHE A 315 -8.41 -3.52 -10.59
CA PHE A 315 -7.33 -3.03 -9.71
C PHE A 315 -6.89 -1.60 -10.05
N PHE A 316 -7.46 -0.99 -11.09
CA PHE A 316 -7.16 0.39 -11.51
C PHE A 316 -5.68 0.66 -11.75
N THR A 317 -5.00 -0.24 -12.48
CA THR A 317 -3.61 -0.09 -12.92
C THR A 317 -3.35 -0.98 -14.14
N ASP A 318 -2.50 -0.51 -15.03
CA ASP A 318 -1.96 -1.29 -16.15
C ASP A 318 -0.61 -1.94 -15.81
N GLU A 319 -0.11 -1.75 -14.58
CA GLU A 319 1.20 -2.16 -14.06
C GLU A 319 2.40 -1.70 -14.91
N LYS A 320 2.20 -0.73 -15.84
CA LYS A 320 3.23 -0.19 -16.69
C LYS A 320 3.87 1.07 -16.11
N PHE A 321 4.78 1.65 -16.88
CA PHE A 321 5.59 2.77 -16.45
C PHE A 321 5.36 3.96 -17.37
N HIS A 322 4.98 5.10 -16.78
CA HIS A 322 4.69 6.33 -17.49
C HIS A 322 5.47 7.50 -16.90
N ASN A 323 5.99 8.37 -17.77
CA ASN A 323 6.53 9.66 -17.38
C ASN A 323 5.38 10.68 -17.42
N ILE A 324 4.83 10.99 -16.27
CA ILE A 324 3.81 12.01 -16.09
C ILE A 324 4.38 13.28 -15.45
N ALA A 325 5.68 13.42 -15.41
CA ALA A 325 6.41 14.54 -14.82
C ALA A 325 5.95 14.89 -13.40
N MET A 326 5.70 13.89 -12.55
CA MET A 326 5.35 14.10 -11.15
C MET A 326 6.44 14.92 -10.45
N PRO A 327 6.11 15.98 -9.66
CA PRO A 327 7.10 16.81 -8.99
C PRO A 327 8.11 16.00 -8.19
N GLN A 328 9.40 16.30 -8.39
CA GLN A 328 10.50 15.58 -7.74
C GLN A 328 10.85 16.23 -6.41
N ILE A 329 10.26 15.73 -5.33
CA ILE A 329 10.49 16.19 -3.96
C ILE A 329 11.68 15.45 -3.35
N GLY A 330 12.57 16.19 -2.69
CA GLY A 330 13.71 15.63 -1.99
C GLY A 330 14.91 15.33 -2.90
N ARG A 331 15.78 14.40 -2.48
CA ARG A 331 17.01 14.04 -3.22
C ARG A 331 16.76 13.01 -4.34
N GLY A 332 15.57 12.48 -4.45
CA GLY A 332 15.29 11.34 -5.33
C GLY A 332 16.25 10.18 -5.09
N LYS A 333 16.66 9.49 -6.13
CA LYS A 333 17.65 8.40 -6.05
C LYS A 333 19.11 8.88 -6.25
N GLY A 334 19.35 10.19 -6.20
CA GLY A 334 20.68 10.77 -6.39
C GLY A 334 21.18 10.73 -7.82
N ASP A 335 20.27 10.69 -8.80
CA ASP A 335 20.61 10.74 -10.23
C ASP A 335 20.97 12.18 -10.66
N GLY A 336 21.44 12.33 -11.89
CA GLY A 336 21.77 13.60 -12.47
C GLY A 336 22.85 14.35 -11.69
N ASP A 337 22.49 15.48 -11.11
CA ASP A 337 23.38 16.30 -10.26
C ASP A 337 23.35 15.86 -8.77
N GLY A 338 22.81 14.69 -8.48
CA GLY A 338 22.67 14.15 -7.13
C GLY A 338 21.31 14.43 -6.49
N SER A 339 20.34 14.96 -7.24
CA SER A 339 19.01 15.32 -6.71
C SER A 339 17.84 14.86 -7.59
N GLU A 340 18.10 14.05 -8.63
CA GLU A 340 17.07 13.55 -9.54
C GLU A 340 16.67 12.11 -9.22
N ASP A 341 15.51 11.73 -9.72
CA ASP A 341 15.05 10.34 -9.78
C ASP A 341 14.64 10.01 -11.22
N LEU A 342 15.43 9.18 -11.88
CA LEU A 342 15.19 8.78 -13.26
C LEU A 342 14.23 7.59 -13.41
N GLY A 343 13.57 7.17 -12.31
CA GLY A 343 12.54 6.13 -12.32
C GLY A 343 13.01 4.80 -12.92
N ARG A 344 12.19 4.22 -13.77
CA ARG A 344 12.44 2.93 -14.44
C ARG A 344 13.75 2.90 -15.24
N PHE A 345 14.23 4.04 -15.74
CA PHE A 345 15.54 4.11 -16.42
C PHE A 345 16.69 3.58 -15.55
N ARG A 346 16.60 3.70 -14.23
CA ARG A 346 17.63 3.18 -13.32
C ARG A 346 17.85 1.68 -13.50
N GLU A 347 16.77 0.96 -13.77
CA GLU A 347 16.75 -0.48 -13.97
C GLU A 347 17.12 -0.86 -15.42
N THR A 348 16.45 -0.26 -16.40
CA THR A 348 16.50 -0.71 -17.79
C THR A 348 17.60 -0.06 -18.63
N LYS A 349 18.08 1.13 -18.24
CA LYS A 349 18.99 2.00 -19.02
C LYS A 349 18.45 2.38 -20.39
N LYS A 350 17.17 2.19 -20.66
CA LYS A 350 16.51 2.57 -21.93
C LYS A 350 16.02 4.01 -21.83
N ALA A 351 16.37 4.86 -22.79
CA ALA A 351 16.03 6.28 -22.79
C ALA A 351 14.52 6.54 -22.63
N LYS A 352 13.69 5.71 -23.23
CA LYS A 352 12.22 5.81 -23.14
C LYS A 352 11.67 5.61 -21.72
N ASP A 353 12.43 5.04 -20.79
CA ASP A 353 12.02 4.73 -19.43
C ASP A 353 12.48 5.83 -18.44
N ARG A 354 13.04 6.95 -18.94
CA ARG A 354 13.40 8.09 -18.08
C ARG A 354 12.17 8.71 -17.44
N TYR A 355 12.31 9.01 -16.15
CA TYR A 355 11.26 9.62 -15.33
C TYR A 355 9.94 8.84 -15.31
N ALA A 356 9.95 7.62 -15.83
CA ALA A 356 8.79 6.75 -15.84
C ALA A 356 8.70 5.99 -14.53
N PHE A 357 7.51 6.03 -13.92
CA PHE A 357 7.16 5.33 -12.70
C PHE A 357 5.94 4.45 -12.92
N ARG A 358 5.83 3.39 -12.12
CA ARG A 358 4.73 2.44 -12.20
C ARG A 358 3.39 3.14 -11.91
N THR A 359 2.37 2.85 -12.71
CA THR A 359 0.99 3.26 -12.44
C THR A 359 0.52 2.65 -11.11
N PRO A 360 0.18 3.44 -10.06
CA PRO A 360 -0.35 2.89 -8.82
C PRO A 360 -1.80 2.46 -9.00
N THR A 361 -2.28 1.55 -8.13
CA THR A 361 -3.72 1.29 -8.00
C THR A 361 -4.44 2.51 -7.45
N LEU A 362 -5.72 2.68 -7.81
CA LEU A 362 -6.59 3.70 -7.21
C LEU A 362 -7.54 3.14 -6.14
N LEU A 363 -7.51 1.82 -5.86
CA LEU A 363 -8.27 1.28 -4.74
C LEU A 363 -7.78 1.89 -3.43
N ASN A 364 -8.74 2.40 -2.65
CA ASN A 364 -8.50 3.12 -1.39
C ASN A 364 -7.70 4.42 -1.53
N VAL A 365 -7.65 5.01 -2.73
CA VAL A 365 -6.81 6.17 -3.05
C VAL A 365 -7.08 7.37 -2.14
N GLU A 366 -8.29 7.55 -1.64
CA GLU A 366 -8.64 8.61 -0.68
C GLU A 366 -7.79 8.54 0.61
N MET A 367 -7.35 7.33 0.99
CA MET A 367 -6.64 7.09 2.26
C MET A 367 -5.13 6.88 2.09
N THR A 368 -4.64 6.76 0.86
CA THR A 368 -3.24 6.37 0.58
C THR A 368 -2.33 7.53 0.21
N GLY A 369 -2.73 8.76 0.55
CA GLY A 369 -1.88 9.94 0.36
C GLY A 369 -0.70 10.03 1.35
N PRO A 370 0.27 10.92 1.08
CA PRO A 370 0.38 11.81 -0.08
C PRO A 370 0.72 11.07 -1.39
N TRP A 371 0.34 11.63 -2.53
CA TRP A 371 0.42 10.98 -3.83
C TRP A 371 1.62 11.41 -4.66
N GLY A 372 1.96 10.57 -5.64
CA GLY A 372 3.17 10.64 -6.46
C GLY A 372 4.32 9.83 -5.87
N HIS A 373 5.32 9.48 -6.69
CA HIS A 373 6.47 8.67 -6.26
C HIS A 373 7.31 9.33 -5.15
N SER A 374 7.18 10.63 -4.97
CA SER A 374 7.83 11.45 -3.94
C SER A 374 6.82 12.08 -2.96
N GLY A 375 5.55 11.66 -2.96
CA GLY A 375 4.52 12.21 -2.09
C GLY A 375 4.29 13.72 -2.29
N ALA A 376 4.28 14.16 -3.55
CA ALA A 376 4.25 15.57 -3.92
C ALA A 376 2.90 16.25 -3.68
N TYR A 377 1.80 15.52 -3.66
CA TYR A 377 0.45 16.04 -3.50
C TYR A 377 -0.22 15.50 -2.25
N SER A 378 -0.84 16.39 -1.47
CA SER A 378 -1.58 16.06 -0.24
C SER A 378 -3.09 16.11 -0.40
N SER A 379 -3.61 16.40 -1.61
CA SER A 379 -5.04 16.37 -1.92
C SER A 379 -5.32 15.61 -3.22
N LEU A 380 -6.45 14.89 -3.27
CA LEU A 380 -6.91 14.23 -4.50
C LEU A 380 -7.13 15.23 -5.63
N GLU A 381 -7.69 16.39 -5.33
CA GLU A 381 -7.87 17.47 -6.31
C GLU A 381 -6.52 17.87 -6.92
N GLY A 382 -5.50 18.07 -6.10
CA GLY A 382 -4.17 18.50 -6.56
C GLY A 382 -3.53 17.48 -7.51
N VAL A 383 -3.58 16.20 -7.17
CA VAL A 383 -3.01 15.14 -8.04
C VAL A 383 -3.86 14.94 -9.30
N ILE A 384 -5.19 15.07 -9.25
CA ILE A 384 -6.05 15.03 -10.44
C ILE A 384 -5.71 16.19 -11.38
N ARG A 385 -5.61 17.43 -10.86
CA ARG A 385 -5.24 18.60 -11.68
C ARG A 385 -3.86 18.44 -12.33
N HIS A 386 -2.92 17.78 -11.65
CA HIS A 386 -1.62 17.43 -12.24
C HIS A 386 -1.77 16.49 -13.46
N HIS A 387 -2.65 15.51 -13.39
CA HIS A 387 -2.90 14.60 -14.52
C HIS A 387 -3.62 15.29 -15.69
N LEU A 388 -4.41 16.34 -15.40
CA LEU A 388 -5.10 17.12 -16.44
C LEU A 388 -4.17 18.10 -17.15
N ASP A 389 -3.24 18.75 -16.41
CA ASP A 389 -2.24 19.68 -16.97
C ASP A 389 -1.02 19.75 -16.03
N ALA A 390 -0.03 18.91 -16.31
CA ALA A 390 1.19 18.83 -15.50
C ALA A 390 2.04 20.12 -15.55
N GLU A 391 2.00 20.86 -16.67
CA GLU A 391 2.72 22.13 -16.81
C GLU A 391 2.09 23.23 -15.95
N ALA A 392 0.76 23.38 -16.02
CA ALA A 392 0.04 24.33 -15.18
C ALA A 392 0.16 23.95 -13.69
N ALA A 393 0.07 22.67 -13.35
CA ALA A 393 0.24 22.17 -11.99
C ALA A 393 1.64 22.46 -11.43
N LEU A 394 2.69 22.29 -12.23
CA LEU A 394 4.06 22.65 -11.84
C LEU A 394 4.20 24.18 -11.64
N ALA A 395 3.68 24.99 -12.56
CA ALA A 395 3.78 26.43 -12.49
C ALA A 395 3.08 27.03 -11.25
N ASN A 396 2.03 26.37 -10.75
CA ASN A 396 1.24 26.81 -9.60
C ASN A 396 1.47 25.92 -8.36
N TYR A 397 2.55 25.13 -8.32
CA TYR A 397 2.79 24.19 -7.23
C TYR A 397 2.96 24.92 -5.88
N ASP A 398 2.15 24.51 -4.90
CA ASP A 398 2.18 25.07 -3.56
C ASP A 398 2.95 24.15 -2.60
N PHE A 399 4.13 24.56 -2.18
CA PHE A 399 4.95 23.83 -1.22
C PHE A 399 4.33 23.74 0.18
N SER A 400 3.34 24.58 0.51
CA SER A 400 2.69 24.53 1.82
C SER A 400 1.89 23.26 2.06
N GLN A 401 1.57 22.51 1.00
CA GLN A 401 0.95 21.19 1.08
C GLN A 401 1.89 20.11 1.65
N LEU A 402 3.20 20.32 1.62
CA LEU A 402 4.18 19.43 2.21
C LEU A 402 4.19 19.61 3.73
N SER A 403 3.47 18.78 4.47
CA SER A 403 3.37 18.88 5.93
C SER A 403 4.65 18.45 6.68
N GLN A 404 5.66 17.98 5.97
CA GLN A 404 6.91 17.45 6.50
C GLN A 404 8.02 18.51 6.46
N PRO A 405 8.57 18.94 7.60
CA PRO A 405 9.70 19.86 7.65
C PRO A 405 11.01 19.14 7.26
N GLY A 406 11.99 19.94 6.80
CA GLY A 406 13.37 19.47 6.60
C GLY A 406 13.60 18.69 5.29
N ILE A 407 12.65 18.67 4.37
CA ILE A 407 12.86 18.08 3.05
C ILE A 407 13.93 18.87 2.31
N GLN A 408 14.99 18.19 1.88
CA GLN A 408 16.11 18.79 1.16
C GLN A 408 15.81 18.97 -0.34
N ASN A 409 16.60 19.82 -1.01
CA ASN A 409 16.55 20.02 -2.47
C ASN A 409 15.21 20.53 -3.02
N LEU A 410 14.35 21.16 -2.22
CA LEU A 410 13.10 21.73 -2.70
C LEU A 410 13.34 22.85 -3.73
N ASP A 411 14.45 23.56 -3.65
CA ASP A 411 14.90 24.56 -4.62
C ASP A 411 15.18 23.98 -6.02
N LYS A 412 15.47 22.68 -6.11
CA LYS A 412 15.72 21.97 -7.35
C LYS A 412 14.48 21.36 -8.00
N MET A 413 13.37 21.25 -7.25
CA MET A 413 12.15 20.57 -7.69
C MET A 413 11.66 21.07 -9.05
N TYR A 414 11.55 22.37 -9.25
CA TYR A 414 11.09 22.94 -10.54
C TYR A 414 12.00 22.55 -11.71
N GLY A 415 13.32 22.65 -11.51
CA GLY A 415 14.30 22.31 -12.55
C GLY A 415 14.28 20.81 -12.91
N ASN A 416 14.19 19.94 -11.90
CA ASN A 416 14.16 18.49 -12.11
C ASN A 416 12.84 18.05 -12.75
N THR A 417 11.71 18.58 -12.31
CA THR A 417 10.39 18.27 -12.90
C THR A 417 10.30 18.82 -14.35
N ARG A 418 10.89 19.99 -14.63
CA ARG A 418 10.97 20.52 -16.01
C ARG A 418 11.71 19.56 -16.94
N LYS A 419 12.80 18.95 -16.49
CA LYS A 419 13.52 17.94 -17.30
C LYS A 419 12.63 16.73 -17.63
N ALA A 420 11.73 16.33 -16.72
CA ALA A 420 10.79 15.25 -16.98
C ALA A 420 9.68 15.66 -17.96
N LEU A 421 9.19 16.91 -17.88
CA LEU A 421 8.23 17.47 -18.85
C LEU A 421 8.83 17.59 -20.26
N ASP A 422 10.10 18.01 -20.36
CA ASP A 422 10.80 18.22 -21.62
C ASP A 422 11.34 16.89 -22.22
N ASP A 423 11.24 15.78 -21.49
CA ASP A 423 11.70 14.47 -21.98
C ASP A 423 10.75 13.93 -23.06
N PRO A 424 11.27 13.38 -24.18
CA PRO A 424 10.44 12.80 -25.23
C PRO A 424 9.51 11.66 -24.78
N GLY A 425 9.74 11.09 -23.61
CA GLY A 425 8.90 10.05 -23.01
C GLY A 425 7.76 10.60 -22.15
N PHE A 426 7.56 11.93 -22.06
CA PHE A 426 6.42 12.52 -21.36
C PHE A 426 5.09 12.07 -21.97
N ASP A 427 4.14 11.58 -21.17
CA ASP A 427 3.00 10.75 -21.60
C ASP A 427 1.64 11.27 -21.05
N LEU A 428 1.48 12.59 -20.99
CA LEU A 428 0.16 13.20 -20.69
C LEU A 428 -0.20 14.21 -21.77
N GLU A 429 -1.49 14.24 -22.14
CA GLU A 429 -2.08 15.32 -22.93
C GLU A 429 -2.82 16.30 -22.00
N VAL A 430 -2.91 17.55 -22.39
CA VAL A 430 -3.67 18.55 -21.64
C VAL A 430 -5.17 18.32 -21.83
N VAL A 431 -5.89 18.23 -20.71
CA VAL A 431 -7.34 18.04 -20.69
C VAL A 431 -8.00 19.20 -19.95
N ASP A 432 -8.86 19.93 -20.63
CA ASP A 432 -9.59 21.07 -20.06
C ASP A 432 -10.93 20.62 -19.47
N LEU A 433 -10.98 20.53 -18.14
CA LEU A 433 -12.20 20.22 -17.37
C LEU A 433 -12.52 21.36 -16.42
N SER A 434 -13.81 21.58 -16.16
CA SER A 434 -14.26 22.56 -15.18
C SER A 434 -13.91 22.14 -13.73
N ASP A 435 -13.95 23.10 -12.80
CA ASP A 435 -13.80 22.79 -11.38
C ASP A 435 -14.89 21.83 -10.87
N GLU A 436 -16.09 21.87 -11.44
CA GLU A 436 -17.17 20.96 -11.12
C GLU A 436 -16.84 19.54 -11.58
N ASP A 437 -16.30 19.37 -12.79
CA ASP A 437 -15.86 18.05 -13.31
C ASP A 437 -14.73 17.45 -12.47
N VAL A 438 -13.77 18.27 -12.05
CA VAL A 438 -12.74 17.84 -11.10
C VAL A 438 -13.37 17.36 -9.80
N GLY A 439 -14.38 18.07 -9.29
CA GLY A 439 -15.16 17.64 -8.13
C GLY A 439 -15.83 16.29 -8.32
N TYR A 440 -16.42 16.02 -9.49
CA TYR A 440 -16.99 14.70 -9.82
C TYR A 440 -15.94 13.59 -9.84
N LEU A 441 -14.75 13.85 -10.42
CA LEU A 441 -13.65 12.89 -10.38
C LEU A 441 -13.21 12.59 -8.94
N VAL A 442 -13.15 13.59 -8.07
CA VAL A 442 -12.84 13.39 -6.63
C VAL A 442 -13.89 12.49 -5.97
N GLU A 443 -15.19 12.70 -6.24
CA GLU A 443 -16.26 11.85 -5.68
C GLU A 443 -16.18 10.41 -6.22
N PHE A 444 -15.82 10.22 -7.49
CA PHE A 444 -15.54 8.88 -8.01
C PHE A 444 -14.36 8.22 -7.31
N MET A 445 -13.23 8.92 -7.13
CA MET A 445 -12.06 8.39 -6.39
C MET A 445 -12.44 7.95 -4.97
N LYS A 446 -13.29 8.69 -4.27
CA LYS A 446 -13.79 8.32 -2.94
C LYS A 446 -14.64 7.05 -2.97
N SER A 447 -15.38 6.81 -4.05
CA SER A 447 -16.17 5.59 -4.21
C SER A 447 -15.34 4.30 -4.38
N LEU A 448 -14.03 4.45 -4.62
CA LEU A 448 -13.05 3.35 -4.69
C LEU A 448 -12.49 2.96 -3.32
N THR A 449 -13.01 3.52 -2.23
CA THR A 449 -12.52 3.31 -0.87
C THR A 449 -13.39 2.30 -0.13
N ASP A 450 -12.78 1.22 0.34
CA ASP A 450 -13.42 0.28 1.26
C ASP A 450 -13.70 0.97 2.60
N PRO A 451 -14.94 0.98 3.10
CA PRO A 451 -15.26 1.63 4.37
C PRO A 451 -14.43 1.12 5.56
N CYS A 452 -13.94 -0.12 5.51
CA CYS A 452 -13.10 -0.69 6.55
C CYS A 452 -11.83 0.12 6.80
N VAL A 453 -11.19 0.67 5.74
CA VAL A 453 -9.94 1.41 5.88
C VAL A 453 -10.09 2.76 6.57
N LYS A 454 -11.34 3.23 6.76
CA LYS A 454 -11.69 4.44 7.52
C LYS A 454 -12.10 4.12 8.97
N ASP A 455 -12.29 2.85 9.31
CA ASP A 455 -12.74 2.42 10.63
C ASP A 455 -11.64 1.65 11.37
N ARG A 456 -11.03 2.31 12.37
CA ARG A 456 -10.00 1.68 13.21
C ARG A 456 -10.46 0.37 13.87
N LYS A 457 -11.76 0.21 14.15
CA LYS A 457 -12.28 -1.04 14.72
C LYS A 457 -12.29 -2.16 13.69
N CYS A 458 -12.61 -1.84 12.46
CA CYS A 458 -12.52 -2.79 11.35
C CYS A 458 -11.06 -3.19 11.09
N LEU A 459 -10.13 -2.24 11.15
CA LEU A 459 -8.70 -2.47 10.96
C LEU A 459 -8.02 -3.18 12.15
N ALA A 460 -8.65 -3.25 13.32
CA ALA A 460 -8.03 -3.79 14.54
C ALA A 460 -7.35 -5.18 14.36
N PRO A 461 -7.89 -6.14 13.59
CA PRO A 461 -7.21 -7.42 13.38
C PRO A 461 -5.80 -7.30 12.76
N TRP A 462 -5.56 -6.27 11.93
CA TRP A 462 -4.28 -6.00 11.28
C TRP A 462 -3.34 -5.11 12.09
N ILE A 463 -3.73 -4.68 13.28
CA ILE A 463 -2.92 -3.85 14.17
C ILE A 463 -2.46 -4.70 15.35
N ALA A 464 -1.17 -4.64 15.69
CA ALA A 464 -0.66 -5.31 16.88
C ALA A 464 -1.18 -4.62 18.15
N ASP A 465 -1.64 -5.42 19.10
CA ASP A 465 -2.08 -4.94 20.40
C ASP A 465 -0.89 -4.91 21.37
N SER A 466 -0.57 -3.73 21.90
CA SER A 466 0.55 -3.55 22.83
C SER A 466 0.41 -4.34 24.15
N GLU A 467 -0.80 -4.77 24.53
CA GLU A 467 -1.03 -5.56 25.73
C GLU A 467 -0.92 -7.06 25.48
N SER A 468 -1.47 -7.54 24.35
CA SER A 468 -1.51 -8.98 24.01
C SER A 468 -0.29 -9.46 23.25
N ASP A 469 0.34 -8.59 22.47
CA ASP A 469 1.43 -8.91 21.54
C ASP A 469 2.80 -8.44 22.06
N SER A 470 2.92 -8.11 23.36
CA SER A 470 4.14 -7.52 23.94
C SER A 470 5.36 -8.43 23.79
N ASP A 471 6.41 -7.89 23.13
CA ASP A 471 7.72 -8.53 23.01
C ASP A 471 8.55 -8.26 24.26
N PRO A 472 9.03 -9.30 25.01
CA PRO A 472 9.86 -9.14 26.19
C PRO A 472 11.22 -8.49 25.89
N ASN A 473 11.65 -8.47 24.63
CA ASN A 473 12.87 -7.78 24.19
C ASN A 473 12.68 -6.26 24.03
N GLY A 474 11.42 -5.77 24.14
CA GLY A 474 11.13 -4.35 23.97
C GLY A 474 11.17 -3.85 22.52
N ASP A 475 11.10 -4.77 21.55
CA ASP A 475 11.15 -4.44 20.13
C ASP A 475 9.78 -4.15 19.52
N GLN A 476 8.68 -4.46 20.22
CA GLN A 476 7.34 -4.09 19.75
C GLN A 476 7.25 -2.59 19.53
N LEU A 477 6.85 -2.18 18.32
CA LEU A 477 6.60 -0.79 18.03
C LEU A 477 5.20 -0.41 18.56
N ASN A 478 5.16 0.58 19.45
CA ASN A 478 3.92 1.12 20.01
C ASN A 478 3.60 2.41 19.28
N ALA A 479 2.69 2.33 18.30
CA ALA A 479 2.34 3.47 17.46
C ALA A 479 1.82 4.66 18.29
N ILE A 480 2.64 5.70 18.45
CA ILE A 480 2.30 6.96 19.11
C ILE A 480 1.83 7.95 18.03
N GLY A 481 0.77 8.68 18.31
CA GLY A 481 0.25 9.72 17.41
C GLY A 481 -0.88 9.25 16.47
N LEU A 482 -1.32 7.99 16.57
CA LEU A 482 -2.38 7.41 15.74
C LEU A 482 -3.63 7.07 16.55
#